data_a1b8e7a97e89f35c37117be20b5482ae
#
_entry.id   a1b8e7a97e89f35c37117be20b5482ae
#
_cell.length_a   1.000
_cell.length_b   1.000
_cell.length_c   1.000
_cell.angle_alpha   90.00
_cell.angle_beta   90.00
_cell.angle_gamma   90.00
#
_symmetry.space_group_name_H-M   'P 1'
#
loop_
_entity.id
_entity.type
_entity.pdbx_description
1 polymer ?
#
loop_
_entity_poly.entity_id
_entity_poly.type
_entity_poly.pdbx_seq_one_letter_code
_entity_poly.pdbx_strand_id
1 'polypeptide(L)'
;MSVSILVVDDEPDVADLFRQRFRRETRQGKYVLHYATSGAEALDRLAGESEPTLVAVLSDINMPGMDGLQLLVEIKQRSPDLPVMMVTAYDDDERPRQAAEYGAAEFLTKPVDFVRLKAQLGQLPSAPD
;
A
#
# COMPACT_ATOMS: atom_id res chain seq x y z
N MET A 1 -14.09 -3.18 -13.86
CA MET A 1 -12.66 -3.48 -13.83
C MET A 1 -12.16 -3.54 -12.40
N SER A 2 -11.20 -4.43 -12.16
CA SER A 2 -10.64 -4.59 -10.82
C SER A 2 -9.52 -3.59 -10.56
N VAL A 3 -9.46 -3.11 -9.33
CA VAL A 3 -8.39 -2.24 -8.85
C VAL A 3 -7.45 -3.11 -8.01
N SER A 4 -6.20 -3.24 -8.44
CA SER A 4 -5.21 -4.06 -7.75
C SER A 4 -4.36 -3.22 -6.82
N ILE A 5 -4.26 -3.65 -5.56
CA ILE A 5 -3.56 -2.93 -4.50
C ILE A 5 -2.62 -3.90 -3.79
N LEU A 6 -1.40 -3.47 -3.54
CA LEU A 6 -0.45 -4.23 -2.74
C LEU A 6 -0.41 -3.67 -1.32
N VAL A 7 -0.67 -4.51 -0.36
CA VAL A 7 -0.61 -4.17 1.08
C VAL A 7 0.66 -4.78 1.66
N VAL A 8 1.51 -3.96 2.23
CA VAL A 8 2.80 -4.39 2.80
C VAL A 8 2.79 -4.13 4.30
N ASP A 9 2.85 -5.18 5.08
CA ASP A 9 2.89 -5.10 6.54
C ASP A 9 3.46 -6.42 7.08
N ASP A 10 4.36 -6.34 8.04
CA ASP A 10 4.99 -7.53 8.61
C ASP A 10 4.09 -8.29 9.58
N GLU A 11 2.95 -7.72 9.96
CA GLU A 11 1.99 -8.37 10.86
C GLU A 11 0.93 -9.14 10.06
N PRO A 12 0.86 -10.48 10.20
CA PRO A 12 -0.15 -11.25 9.44
C PRO A 12 -1.58 -10.87 9.75
N ASP A 13 -1.85 -10.38 10.96
CA ASP A 13 -3.20 -9.97 11.36
C ASP A 13 -3.72 -8.81 10.51
N VAL A 14 -2.82 -7.97 10.00
CA VAL A 14 -3.21 -6.85 9.15
C VAL A 14 -3.78 -7.34 7.83
N ALA A 15 -3.17 -8.37 7.24
CA ALA A 15 -3.69 -8.97 6.02
C ALA A 15 -5.11 -9.52 6.24
N ASP A 16 -5.33 -10.20 7.36
CA ASP A 16 -6.65 -10.73 7.69
C ASP A 16 -7.68 -9.62 7.87
N LEU A 17 -7.28 -8.53 8.51
CA LEU A 17 -8.15 -7.39 8.71
C LEU A 17 -8.55 -6.76 7.36
N PHE A 18 -7.61 -6.60 6.46
CA PHE A 18 -7.90 -6.09 5.13
C PHE A 18 -8.84 -7.01 4.36
N ARG A 19 -8.65 -8.33 4.45
CA ARG A 19 -9.55 -9.29 3.81
C ARG A 19 -10.97 -9.14 4.31
N GLN A 20 -11.15 -8.95 5.61
CA GLN A 20 -12.48 -8.76 6.21
C GLN A 20 -13.12 -7.45 5.75
N ARG A 21 -12.36 -6.37 5.80
CA ARG A 21 -12.88 -5.03 5.51
C ARG A 21 -13.17 -4.81 4.03
N PHE A 22 -12.46 -5.52 3.15
CA PHE A 22 -12.69 -5.45 1.71
C PHE A 22 -13.47 -6.64 1.16
N ARG A 23 -14.04 -7.45 2.02
CA ARG A 23 -14.69 -8.70 1.61
C ARG A 23 -15.78 -8.48 0.57
N ARG A 24 -16.64 -7.48 0.76
CA ARG A 24 -17.70 -7.16 -0.18
C ARG A 24 -17.14 -6.75 -1.53
N GLU A 25 -16.20 -5.83 -1.51
CA GLU A 25 -15.61 -5.26 -2.72
C GLU A 25 -14.80 -6.30 -3.50
N THR A 26 -14.11 -7.20 -2.80
CA THR A 26 -13.39 -8.27 -3.49
C THR A 26 -14.34 -9.29 -4.11
N ARG A 27 -15.43 -9.59 -3.43
CA ARG A 27 -16.47 -10.47 -4.01
C ARG A 27 -17.12 -9.88 -5.24
N GLN A 28 -17.29 -8.56 -5.25
CA GLN A 28 -17.86 -7.84 -6.38
C GLN A 28 -16.85 -7.63 -7.52
N GLY A 29 -15.60 -8.02 -7.31
CA GLY A 29 -14.55 -7.81 -8.29
C GLY A 29 -14.05 -6.39 -8.42
N LYS A 30 -14.37 -5.51 -7.45
CA LYS A 30 -13.91 -4.13 -7.47
C LYS A 30 -12.45 -4.01 -7.09
N TYR A 31 -11.99 -4.79 -6.11
CA TYR A 31 -10.62 -4.77 -5.64
C TYR A 31 -10.01 -6.15 -5.66
N VAL A 32 -8.75 -6.20 -6.02
CA VAL A 32 -7.90 -7.38 -5.85
C VAL A 32 -6.77 -6.97 -4.91
N LEU A 33 -6.68 -7.61 -3.75
CA LEU A 33 -5.67 -7.30 -2.75
C LEU A 33 -4.54 -8.30 -2.83
N HIS A 34 -3.33 -7.78 -2.90
CA HIS A 34 -2.10 -8.57 -2.84
C HIS A 34 -1.40 -8.22 -1.53
N TYR A 35 -0.68 -9.15 -0.95
CA TYR A 35 -0.05 -8.95 0.35
C TYR A 35 1.43 -9.29 0.29
N ALA A 36 2.23 -8.51 1.01
CA ALA A 36 3.64 -8.80 1.23
C ALA A 36 3.94 -8.54 2.70
N THR A 37 4.81 -9.35 3.28
CA THR A 37 5.15 -9.27 4.70
C THR A 37 6.48 -8.56 4.95
N SER A 38 7.14 -8.12 3.90
CA SER A 38 8.41 -7.39 4.00
C SER A 38 8.60 -6.51 2.77
N GLY A 39 9.52 -5.57 2.88
CA GLY A 39 9.89 -4.74 1.74
C GLY A 39 10.49 -5.56 0.60
N ALA A 40 11.33 -6.54 0.93
CA ALA A 40 11.94 -7.41 -0.08
C ALA A 40 10.88 -8.21 -0.84
N GLU A 41 9.90 -8.78 -0.14
CA GLU A 41 8.80 -9.48 -0.77
C GLU A 41 7.98 -8.56 -1.65
N ALA A 42 7.74 -7.33 -1.20
CA ALA A 42 7.00 -6.35 -1.99
C ALA A 42 7.71 -6.04 -3.30
N LEU A 43 9.03 -5.85 -3.26
CA LEU A 43 9.81 -5.58 -4.46
C LEU A 43 9.81 -6.77 -5.42
N ASP A 44 9.86 -7.99 -4.89
CA ASP A 44 9.76 -9.20 -5.72
C ASP A 44 8.41 -9.27 -6.44
N ARG A 45 7.33 -8.92 -5.76
CA ARG A 45 6.01 -8.88 -6.38
C ARG A 45 5.91 -7.82 -7.47
N LEU A 46 6.52 -6.66 -7.23
CA LEU A 46 6.50 -5.58 -8.22
C LEU A 46 7.35 -5.91 -9.45
N ALA A 47 8.36 -6.75 -9.29
CA ALA A 47 9.18 -7.22 -10.40
C ALA A 47 8.50 -8.32 -11.22
N GLY A 48 7.43 -8.94 -10.70
CA GLY A 48 6.72 -10.01 -11.40
C GLY A 48 5.91 -9.47 -12.57
N GLU A 49 6.15 -10.00 -13.73
CA GLU A 49 5.50 -9.53 -14.97
C GLU A 49 4.07 -10.03 -15.12
N SER A 50 3.73 -11.08 -14.41
CA SER A 50 2.40 -11.68 -14.49
C SER A 50 1.36 -10.98 -13.62
N GLU A 51 1.78 -10.06 -12.80
CA GLU A 51 0.87 -9.34 -11.91
C GLU A 51 0.01 -8.35 -12.68
N PRO A 52 -1.27 -8.22 -12.32
CA PRO A 52 -2.09 -7.15 -12.87
C PRO A 52 -1.49 -5.78 -12.51
N THR A 53 -1.78 -4.79 -13.31
CA THR A 53 -1.29 -3.44 -13.06
C THR A 53 -1.79 -2.93 -11.71
N LEU A 54 -0.86 -2.63 -10.81
CA LEU A 54 -1.20 -2.07 -9.51
C LEU A 54 -1.58 -0.61 -9.64
N VAL A 55 -2.59 -0.19 -8.90
CA VAL A 55 -2.97 1.22 -8.85
C VAL A 55 -2.44 1.92 -7.61
N ALA A 56 -2.04 1.16 -6.59
CA ALA A 56 -1.49 1.73 -5.36
C ALA A 56 -0.75 0.67 -4.55
N VAL A 57 0.19 1.13 -3.75
CA VAL A 57 0.84 0.34 -2.70
C VAL A 57 0.52 0.99 -1.37
N LEU A 58 0.11 0.18 -0.41
CA LEU A 58 -0.14 0.62 0.96
C LEU A 58 0.87 -0.07 1.86
N SER A 59 1.77 0.70 2.48
CA SER A 59 2.87 0.13 3.25
C SER A 59 2.95 0.70 4.65
N ASP A 60 3.16 -0.19 5.62
CA ASP A 60 3.56 0.20 6.95
C ASP A 60 4.97 0.81 6.90
N ILE A 61 5.22 1.82 7.70
CA ILE A 61 6.55 2.42 7.82
C ILE A 61 7.46 1.54 8.67
N ASN A 62 6.96 1.03 9.80
CA ASN A 62 7.77 0.28 10.75
C ASN A 62 7.76 -1.21 10.42
N MET A 63 8.83 -1.67 9.75
CA MET A 63 9.02 -3.09 9.43
C MET A 63 10.48 -3.47 9.68
N PRO A 64 10.75 -4.71 10.12
CA PRO A 64 12.13 -5.16 10.28
C PRO A 64 12.84 -5.28 8.94
N GLY A 65 14.15 -5.08 8.94
CA GLY A 65 14.93 -5.07 7.72
C GLY A 65 14.68 -3.80 6.92
N MET A 66 14.17 -3.92 5.71
CA MET A 66 13.81 -2.77 4.89
C MET A 66 12.52 -2.17 5.45
N ASP A 67 12.58 -0.93 5.95
CA ASP A 67 11.39 -0.26 6.46
C ASP A 67 10.58 0.37 5.32
N GLY A 68 9.42 0.95 5.66
CA GLY A 68 8.52 1.51 4.66
C GLY A 68 9.10 2.70 3.90
N LEU A 69 9.97 3.49 4.54
CA LEU A 69 10.62 4.62 3.86
C LEU A 69 11.60 4.13 2.81
N GLN A 70 12.39 3.12 3.14
CA GLN A 70 13.31 2.51 2.18
C GLN A 70 12.55 1.89 1.01
N LEU A 71 11.45 1.20 1.31
CA LEU A 71 10.60 0.62 0.29
C LEU A 71 10.02 1.71 -0.62
N LEU A 72 9.56 2.81 -0.06
CA LEU A 72 9.03 3.94 -0.83
C LEU A 72 10.06 4.46 -1.83
N VAL A 73 11.29 4.68 -1.39
CA VAL A 73 12.37 5.14 -2.28
C VAL A 73 12.58 4.16 -3.42
N GLU A 74 12.66 2.86 -3.11
CA GLU A 74 12.85 1.82 -4.13
C GLU A 74 11.71 1.78 -5.13
N ILE A 75 10.48 1.88 -4.66
CA ILE A 75 9.31 1.86 -5.55
C ILE A 75 9.33 3.07 -6.48
N LYS A 76 9.63 4.25 -5.94
CA LYS A 76 9.65 5.47 -6.74
C LYS A 76 10.75 5.46 -7.79
N GLN A 77 11.86 4.79 -7.54
CA GLN A 77 12.91 4.62 -8.54
C GLN A 77 12.49 3.72 -9.69
N ARG A 78 11.71 2.68 -9.38
CA ARG A 78 11.27 1.69 -10.37
C ARG A 78 9.98 2.08 -11.07
N SER A 79 9.05 2.69 -10.33
CA SER A 79 7.72 3.02 -10.81
C SER A 79 7.31 4.39 -10.27
N PRO A 80 7.87 5.48 -10.83
CA PRO A 80 7.66 6.82 -10.27
C PRO A 80 6.20 7.27 -10.25
N ASP A 81 5.37 6.69 -11.11
CA ASP A 81 3.95 7.08 -11.18
C ASP A 81 3.04 6.23 -10.29
N LEU A 82 3.57 5.20 -9.65
CA LEU A 82 2.77 4.34 -8.79
C LEU A 82 2.55 5.02 -7.44
N PRO A 83 1.29 5.32 -7.06
CA PRO A 83 1.02 5.93 -5.77
C PRO A 83 1.38 4.99 -4.61
N VAL A 84 2.08 5.52 -3.61
CA VAL A 84 2.42 4.79 -2.39
C VAL A 84 1.79 5.52 -1.23
N MET A 85 0.94 4.82 -0.47
CA MET A 85 0.32 5.34 0.73
C MET A 85 1.03 4.74 1.92
N MET A 86 1.33 5.56 2.92
CA MET A 86 2.05 5.12 4.11
C MET A 86 1.13 5.01 5.30
N VAL A 87 1.29 3.95 6.07
CA VAL A 87 0.56 3.74 7.32
C VAL A 87 1.53 3.96 8.46
N THR A 88 1.21 4.92 9.34
CA THR A 88 2.11 5.35 10.40
C THR A 88 1.52 5.07 11.77
N ALA A 89 2.41 4.96 12.77
CA ALA A 89 1.97 4.91 14.16
C ALA A 89 1.40 6.28 14.56
N TYR A 90 0.46 6.26 15.48
CA TYR A 90 -0.27 7.43 15.92
C TYR A 90 0.65 8.56 16.41
N ASP A 91 1.76 8.21 17.07
CA ASP A 91 2.66 9.16 17.69
C ASP A 91 3.93 9.44 16.90
N ASP A 92 3.99 9.03 15.65
CA ASP A 92 5.19 9.23 14.81
C ASP A 92 4.97 10.47 13.92
N ASP A 93 5.71 11.54 14.21
CA ASP A 93 5.62 12.80 13.46
C ASP A 93 6.72 12.97 12.42
N GLU A 94 7.87 12.35 12.63
CA GLU A 94 9.04 12.59 11.77
C GLU A 94 9.04 11.75 10.51
N ARG A 95 8.69 10.48 10.61
CA ARG A 95 8.69 9.58 9.46
C ARG A 95 7.66 9.95 8.41
N PRO A 96 6.44 10.39 8.76
CA PRO A 96 5.51 10.89 7.76
C PRO A 96 6.05 12.08 6.98
N ARG A 97 6.80 12.97 7.65
CA ARG A 97 7.42 14.10 6.99
C ARG A 97 8.47 13.65 5.97
N GLN A 98 9.32 12.69 6.36
CA GLN A 98 10.31 12.11 5.45
C GLN A 98 9.65 11.41 4.28
N ALA A 99 8.56 10.67 4.52
CA ALA A 99 7.83 9.99 3.47
C ALA A 99 7.24 10.98 2.47
N ALA A 100 6.76 12.13 2.94
CA ALA A 100 6.26 13.17 2.05
C ALA A 100 7.36 13.69 1.14
N GLU A 101 8.56 13.88 1.67
CA GLU A 101 9.72 14.32 0.89
C GLU A 101 10.10 13.29 -0.18
N TYR A 102 9.90 12.00 0.10
CA TYR A 102 10.19 10.93 -0.83
C TYR A 102 9.04 10.62 -1.79
N GLY A 103 7.96 11.37 -1.71
CA GLY A 103 6.88 11.28 -2.69
C GLY A 103 5.72 10.39 -2.33
N ALA A 104 5.47 10.13 -1.04
CA ALA A 104 4.27 9.39 -0.64
C ALA A 104 3.01 10.18 -1.01
N ALA A 105 2.01 9.46 -1.53
CA ALA A 105 0.79 10.08 -2.00
C ALA A 105 -0.15 10.45 -0.85
N GLU A 106 -0.23 9.59 0.16
CA GLU A 106 -1.14 9.77 1.28
C GLU A 106 -0.58 9.14 2.54
N PHE A 107 -1.13 9.55 3.68
CA PHE A 107 -0.78 9.01 4.98
C PHE A 107 -2.02 8.56 5.73
N LEU A 108 -1.92 7.42 6.39
CA LEU A 108 -2.95 6.90 7.28
C LEU A 108 -2.32 6.62 8.63
N THR A 109 -3.04 6.92 9.69
CA THR A 109 -2.60 6.63 11.06
C THR A 109 -3.26 5.35 11.54
N LYS A 110 -2.52 4.51 12.25
CA LYS A 110 -3.10 3.30 12.87
C LYS A 110 -3.95 3.67 14.08
N PRO A 111 -5.10 3.03 14.31
CA PRO A 111 -5.70 1.99 13.46
C PRO A 111 -6.28 2.58 12.18
N VAL A 112 -6.20 1.81 11.10
CA VAL A 112 -6.62 2.29 9.78
C VAL A 112 -8.14 2.52 9.76
N ASP A 113 -8.54 3.70 9.31
CA ASP A 113 -9.94 4.02 9.05
C ASP A 113 -10.27 3.55 7.63
N PHE A 114 -10.97 2.43 7.53
CA PHE A 114 -11.24 1.81 6.23
C PHE A 114 -12.23 2.62 5.38
N VAL A 115 -13.11 3.37 5.99
CA VAL A 115 -14.01 4.26 5.24
C VAL A 115 -13.20 5.33 4.53
N ARG A 116 -12.29 5.96 5.26
CA ARG A 116 -11.41 6.98 4.68
C ARG A 116 -10.48 6.39 3.62
N LEU A 117 -9.91 5.21 3.90
CA LEU A 117 -9.04 4.53 2.94
C LEU A 117 -9.76 4.25 1.63
N LYS A 118 -10.97 3.70 1.69
CA LYS A 118 -11.73 3.40 0.49
C LYS A 118 -12.06 4.67 -0.30
N ALA A 119 -12.35 5.78 0.41
CA ALA A 119 -12.58 7.05 -0.25
C ALA A 119 -11.32 7.56 -0.96
N GLN A 120 -10.16 7.43 -0.32
CA GLN A 120 -8.89 7.83 -0.92
C GLN A 120 -8.54 6.97 -2.13
N LEU A 121 -8.77 5.67 -2.04
CA LEU A 121 -8.52 4.76 -3.16
C LEU A 121 -9.41 5.09 -4.36
N GLY A 122 -10.66 5.49 -4.09
CA GLY A 122 -11.57 5.88 -5.15
C GLY A 122 -11.17 7.16 -5.88
N GLN A 123 -10.31 7.97 -5.29
CA GLN A 123 -9.83 9.21 -5.90
C GLN A 123 -8.55 9.02 -6.72
N LEU A 124 -7.91 7.84 -6.63
CA LEU A 124 -6.70 7.58 -7.39
C LEU A 124 -7.03 7.37 -8.87
N PRO A 125 -6.12 7.77 -9.78
CA PRO A 125 -6.33 7.48 -11.20
C PRO A 125 -6.45 5.98 -11.43
N SER A 126 -7.40 5.59 -12.26
CA SER A 126 -7.53 4.19 -12.66
C SER A 126 -6.31 3.77 -13.48
N ALA A 127 -5.88 2.51 -13.31
CA ALA A 127 -4.84 1.98 -14.15
C ALA A 127 -5.30 2.02 -15.62
N PRO A 128 -4.43 2.36 -16.56
CA PRO A 128 -4.83 2.34 -17.97
C PRO A 128 -5.17 0.91 -18.39
N ASP A 129 -6.14 0.81 -19.22
CA ASP A 129 -6.59 -0.48 -19.76
C ASP A 129 -5.59 -1.06 -20.75
#